data_96b2c7f284a02bb80fdee52e855606be
#
_entry.id   96b2c7f284a02bb80fdee52e855606be
#
_cell.length_a   1.000
_cell.length_b   1.000
_cell.length_c   1.000
_cell.angle_alpha   90.00
_cell.angle_beta   90.00
_cell.angle_gamma   90.00
#
_symmetry.space_group_name_H-M   'P 1'
#
loop_
_entity.id
_entity.type
_entity.pdbx_description
1 polymer ?
#
loop_
_entity_poly.entity_id
_entity_poly.type
_entity_poly.pdbx_seq_one_letter_code
_entity_poly.pdbx_strand_id
1 'polypeptide(L)' 'MSGAHENDVAYWRNKAEEMERELEDFRESSQMLEKELENSLEQSDKTIKELRLKNNALLLENDTLK' A
#
# COMPACT_ATOMS: atom_id res chain seq x y z
N MET A 1 18.15 -8.26 -39.61
CA MET A 1 19.39 -7.94 -38.90
C MET A 1 19.24 -7.91 -37.38
N SER A 2 18.61 -8.93 -36.87
CA SER A 2 18.41 -9.09 -35.45
C SER A 2 19.72 -9.17 -34.66
N GLY A 3 20.77 -9.73 -35.28
CA GLY A 3 22.07 -9.85 -34.63
C GLY A 3 22.78 -8.53 -34.33
N ALA A 4 22.44 -7.45 -35.06
CA ALA A 4 23.02 -6.13 -34.82
C ALA A 4 22.52 -5.53 -33.52
N HIS A 5 21.25 -5.74 -33.15
CA HIS A 5 20.68 -5.27 -31.90
C HIS A 5 21.20 -6.03 -30.70
N GLU A 6 21.41 -7.32 -30.86
CA GLU A 6 21.90 -8.18 -29.77
C GLU A 6 23.31 -7.81 -29.33
N ASN A 7 24.11 -7.25 -30.25
CA ASN A 7 25.50 -6.85 -30.00
C ASN A 7 25.67 -5.34 -29.81
N ASP A 8 24.55 -4.59 -29.83
CA ASP A 8 24.59 -3.12 -29.71
C ASP A 8 24.59 -2.73 -28.24
N VAL A 9 25.68 -2.15 -27.78
CA VAL A 9 25.83 -1.68 -26.40
C VAL A 9 24.80 -0.60 -26.07
N ALA A 10 24.50 0.29 -27.02
CA ALA A 10 23.53 1.34 -26.81
C ALA A 10 22.12 0.78 -26.61
N TYR A 11 21.74 -0.25 -27.36
CA TYR A 11 20.46 -0.92 -27.21
C TYR A 11 20.30 -1.49 -25.80
N TRP A 12 21.30 -2.24 -25.34
CA TRP A 12 21.24 -2.86 -24.02
C TRP A 12 21.33 -1.85 -22.89
N ARG A 13 22.06 -0.76 -23.08
CA ARG A 13 22.11 0.34 -22.12
C ARG A 13 20.75 0.99 -21.97
N ASN A 14 20.10 1.29 -23.09
CA ASN A 14 18.76 1.89 -23.09
C ASN A 14 17.74 0.95 -22.44
N LYS A 15 17.87 -0.35 -22.70
CA LYS A 15 17.01 -1.37 -22.11
C LYS A 15 17.18 -1.43 -20.60
N ALA A 16 18.42 -1.37 -20.13
CA ALA A 16 18.73 -1.37 -18.71
C ALA A 16 18.18 -0.12 -18.01
N GLU A 17 18.35 1.04 -18.63
CA GLU A 17 17.83 2.30 -18.10
C GLU A 17 16.30 2.30 -18.02
N GLU A 18 15.66 1.75 -19.04
CA GLU A 18 14.20 1.60 -19.07
C GLU A 18 13.73 0.70 -17.93
N MET A 19 14.41 -0.42 -17.72
CA MET A 19 14.09 -1.35 -16.64
C MET A 19 14.30 -0.71 -15.26
N GLU A 20 15.36 0.09 -15.10
CA GLU A 20 15.62 0.82 -13.87
C GLU A 20 14.51 1.82 -13.55
N ARG A 21 14.02 2.54 -14.57
CA ARG A 21 12.90 3.47 -14.40
C ARG A 21 11.63 2.74 -14.02
N GLU A 22 11.33 1.63 -14.67
CA GLU A 22 10.17 0.81 -14.35
C GLU A 22 10.23 0.29 -12.91
N LEU A 23 11.40 -0.13 -12.48
CA LEU A 23 11.62 -0.60 -11.12
C LEU A 23 11.42 0.53 -10.10
N GLU A 24 11.94 1.71 -10.39
CA GLU A 24 11.80 2.88 -9.53
C GLU A 24 10.34 3.30 -9.41
N ASP A 25 9.61 3.33 -10.52
CA ASP A 25 8.19 3.65 -10.54
C ASP A 25 7.38 2.64 -9.73
N PHE A 26 7.69 1.37 -9.89
CA PHE A 26 7.04 0.30 -9.13
C PHE A 26 7.32 0.45 -7.62
N ARG A 27 8.56 0.77 -7.28
CA ARG A 27 8.98 0.97 -5.89
C ARG A 27 8.23 2.13 -5.24
N GLU A 28 8.13 3.25 -5.94
CA GLU A 28 7.40 4.42 -5.47
C GLU A 28 5.90 4.13 -5.29
N SER A 29 5.30 3.49 -6.27
CA SER A 29 3.89 3.10 -6.20
C SER A 29 3.62 2.14 -5.06
N SER A 30 4.52 1.18 -4.85
CA SER A 30 4.41 0.20 -3.77
C SER A 30 4.50 0.86 -2.40
N GLN A 31 5.41 1.82 -2.25
CA GLN A 31 5.55 2.57 -1.00
C GLN A 31 4.32 3.40 -0.68
N MET A 32 3.75 4.03 -1.69
CA MET A 32 2.50 4.80 -1.53
C MET A 32 1.35 3.90 -1.11
N LEU A 33 1.20 2.76 -1.75
CA LEU A 33 0.15 1.79 -1.42
C LEU A 33 0.33 1.25 0.00
N GLU A 34 1.55 0.93 0.38
CA GLU A 34 1.87 0.47 1.73
C GLU A 34 1.46 1.51 2.78
N LYS A 35 1.76 2.77 2.53
CA LYS A 35 1.40 3.87 3.42
C LYS A 35 -0.11 4.04 3.53
N GLU A 36 -0.82 3.93 2.42
CA GLU A 36 -2.28 3.99 2.40
C GLU A 36 -2.90 2.84 3.20
N LEU A 37 -2.35 1.64 3.07
CA LEU A 37 -2.80 0.48 3.82
C LEU A 37 -2.57 0.65 5.32
N GLU A 38 -1.41 1.16 5.71
CA GLU A 38 -1.10 1.46 7.11
C GLU A 38 -2.09 2.46 7.70
N ASN A 39 -2.38 3.53 6.97
CA ASN A 39 -3.35 4.54 7.38
C ASN A 39 -4.76 3.94 7.52
N SER A 40 -5.16 3.09 6.59
CA SER A 40 -6.46 2.41 6.65
C SER A 40 -6.57 1.49 7.86
N LEU A 41 -5.49 0.76 8.17
CA LEU A 41 -5.43 -0.11 9.35
C LEU A 41 -5.54 0.70 10.65
N GLU A 42 -4.84 1.83 10.73
CA GLU A 42 -4.93 2.73 11.87
C GLU A 42 -6.35 3.23 12.09
N GLN A 43 -6.99 3.67 11.02
CA GLN A 43 -8.37 4.15 11.09
C GLN A 43 -9.35 3.05 11.49
N SER A 44 -9.16 1.86 10.94
CA SER A 44 -10.00 0.71 11.29
C SER A 44 -9.86 0.33 12.77
N ASP A 45 -8.63 0.32 13.27
CA ASP A 45 -8.33 0.05 14.68
C ASP A 45 -9.02 1.07 15.58
N LYS A 46 -8.92 2.33 15.22
CA LYS A 46 -9.54 3.43 15.97
C LYS A 46 -11.05 3.27 16.00
N THR A 47 -11.66 2.97 14.85
CA THR A 47 -13.09 2.75 14.73
C THR A 47 -13.56 1.57 15.58
N ILE A 48 -12.80 0.47 15.57
CA ILE A 48 -13.10 -0.72 16.38
C ILE A 48 -13.09 -0.35 17.87
N LYS A 49 -12.08 0.37 18.32
CA LYS A 49 -11.98 0.81 19.72
C LYS A 49 -13.16 1.69 20.12
N GLU A 50 -13.52 2.63 19.27
CA GLU A 50 -14.66 3.52 19.50
C GLU A 50 -15.97 2.74 19.59
N LEU A 51 -16.18 1.79 18.69
CA LEU A 51 -17.38 0.95 18.67
C LEU A 51 -17.45 0.05 19.90
N ARG A 52 -16.32 -0.49 20.35
CA ARG A 52 -16.27 -1.29 21.58
C ARG A 52 -16.67 -0.47 22.80
N LEU A 53 -16.16 0.76 22.88
CA LEU A 53 -16.50 1.66 23.99
C LEU A 53 -18.01 1.99 23.98
N LYS A 54 -18.56 2.31 22.82
CA LYS A 54 -19.98 2.57 22.67
C LYS A 54 -20.83 1.35 23.01
N ASN A 55 -20.38 0.18 22.57
CA ASN A 55 -21.07 -1.06 22.83
C ASN A 55 -21.12 -1.36 24.33
N ASN A 56 -20.00 -1.19 25.02
CA ASN A 56 -19.92 -1.38 26.47
C ASN A 56 -20.79 -0.37 27.21
N ALA A 57 -20.80 0.89 26.78
CA ALA A 57 -21.65 1.92 27.37
C ALA A 57 -23.12 1.59 27.21
N LEU A 58 -23.51 1.11 26.02
CA LEU A 58 -24.92 0.71 25.77
C LEU A 58 -25.32 -0.50 26.58
N LEU A 59 -24.42 -1.46 26.77
CA LEU A 59 -24.68 -2.63 27.61
C LEU A 59 -24.93 -2.23 29.07
N LEU A 60 -24.10 -1.33 29.60
CA LEU A 60 -24.24 -0.79 30.94
C LEU A 60 -25.55 -0.02 31.11
N GLU A 61 -25.89 0.82 30.14
CA GLU A 61 -27.14 1.57 30.14
C GLU A 61 -28.36 0.64 30.11
N ASN A 62 -28.28 -0.40 29.30
CA ASN A 62 -29.35 -1.40 29.18
C ASN A 62 -29.56 -2.14 30.51
N ASP A 63 -28.47 -2.52 31.19
CA ASP A 63 -28.52 -3.16 32.48
C ASP A 63 -29.14 -2.25 33.56
N THR A 64 -28.80 -0.97 33.49
CA THR A 64 -29.33 0.03 34.43
C THR A 64 -30.84 0.24 34.26
N LEU A 65 -31.36 0.13 33.03
CA LEU A 65 -32.77 0.33 32.72
C LEU A 65 -33.63 -0.89 33.07
N LYS A 66 -33.00 -2.02 33.27
CA LYS A 66 -33.70 -3.22 33.72
C LYS A 66 -33.98 -3.15 35.20
#